data_00d50ad2f9492cfc9351e4221cc5fad5
#
_entry.id   00d50ad2f9492cfc9351e4221cc5fad5
#
_cell.length_a   1.000
_cell.length_b   1.000
_cell.length_c   1.000
_cell.angle_alpha   90.00
_cell.angle_beta   90.00
_cell.angle_gamma   90.00
#
_symmetry.space_group_name_H-M   'P 1'
#
loop_
_entity.id
_entity.type
_entity.pdbx_description
1 polymer ?
#
loop_
_entity_poly.entity_id
_entity_poly.type
_entity_poly.pdbx_seq_one_letter_code
_entity_poly.pdbx_strand_id
1 'polypeptide(L)'
;MAERTTIAVIISGRGTNMAAIVRAAQSGAIAADVAVVIADRAAAGLELARLRGIATELVAARDFTNRAAFDAALAEAIDRSGARLIALAGFMRILTAGFVDRYRGRLVNIHPSLLPLHKGLHTHRQVLAAHDPRHGASVHFVTPDLDGGPVIAQAALDVLPDDTESTLSVRVQRLEHMLYPRV
;
A
#
# COMPACT_ATOMS: atom_id res chain seq x y z
N MET A 1 -25.57 12.86 -4.37
CA MET A 1 -24.20 12.75 -3.85
C MET A 1 -23.61 11.47 -4.41
N ALA A 2 -22.37 11.49 -4.90
CA ALA A 2 -21.72 10.25 -5.33
C ALA A 2 -21.58 9.29 -4.14
N GLU A 3 -21.87 8.01 -4.37
CA GLU A 3 -21.67 6.96 -3.34
C GLU A 3 -20.18 6.92 -2.98
N ARG A 4 -19.86 6.99 -1.69
CA ARG A 4 -18.45 6.93 -1.21
C ARG A 4 -18.00 5.49 -1.09
N THR A 5 -16.83 5.19 -1.62
CA THR A 5 -16.25 3.85 -1.55
C THR A 5 -15.63 3.60 -0.18
N THR A 6 -16.00 2.50 0.48
CA THR A 6 -15.41 2.09 1.76
C THR A 6 -14.08 1.38 1.53
N ILE A 7 -13.01 1.85 2.20
CA ILE A 7 -11.63 1.36 2.03
C ILE A 7 -11.10 0.76 3.34
N ALA A 8 -10.48 -0.42 3.27
CA ALA A 8 -9.55 -0.91 4.28
C ALA A 8 -8.11 -0.62 3.84
N VAL A 9 -7.28 -0.07 4.74
CA VAL A 9 -5.87 0.17 4.46
C VAL A 9 -5.01 -0.75 5.32
N ILE A 10 -4.11 -1.51 4.68
CA ILE A 10 -3.24 -2.47 5.36
C ILE A 10 -1.80 -1.97 5.34
N ILE A 11 -1.16 -1.98 6.50
CA ILE A 11 0.18 -1.43 6.72
C ILE A 11 1.09 -2.40 7.49
N SER A 12 2.41 -2.18 7.42
CA SER A 12 3.40 -2.86 8.29
C SER A 12 4.28 -1.90 9.10
N GLY A 13 4.17 -0.57 8.91
CA GLY A 13 5.12 0.38 9.48
C GLY A 13 4.55 1.77 9.76
N ARG A 14 5.29 2.80 9.35
CA ARG A 14 4.99 4.21 9.65
C ARG A 14 3.64 4.71 9.11
N GLY A 15 3.11 4.11 8.06
CA GLY A 15 1.79 4.46 7.50
C GLY A 15 1.75 5.79 6.75
N THR A 16 2.84 6.21 6.11
CA THR A 16 2.88 7.50 5.41
C THR A 16 1.95 7.54 4.19
N ASN A 17 1.88 6.45 3.42
CA ASN A 17 0.93 6.28 2.32
C ASN A 17 -0.53 6.19 2.85
N MET A 18 -0.75 5.44 3.94
CA MET A 18 -2.04 5.41 4.64
C MET A 18 -2.49 6.81 5.03
N ALA A 19 -1.60 7.62 5.62
CA ALA A 19 -1.91 8.98 6.03
C ALA A 19 -2.27 9.90 4.83
N ALA A 20 -1.69 9.67 3.66
CA ALA A 20 -2.04 10.38 2.43
C ALA A 20 -3.47 10.02 1.96
N ILE A 21 -3.83 8.74 1.98
CA ILE A 21 -5.18 8.27 1.64
C ILE A 21 -6.21 8.83 2.63
N VAL A 22 -5.96 8.70 3.94
CA VAL A 22 -6.86 9.22 4.99
C VAL A 22 -7.10 10.72 4.83
N ARG A 23 -6.04 11.50 4.61
CA ARG A 23 -6.14 12.94 4.40
C ARG A 23 -6.99 13.28 3.18
N ALA A 24 -6.80 12.59 2.06
CA ALA A 24 -7.56 12.81 0.83
C ALA A 24 -9.05 12.47 1.01
N ALA A 25 -9.36 11.38 1.73
CA ALA A 25 -10.72 10.99 2.06
C ALA A 25 -11.40 12.01 2.98
N GLN A 26 -10.73 12.44 4.06
CA GLN A 26 -11.26 13.40 5.03
C GLN A 26 -11.45 14.79 4.46
N SER A 27 -10.59 15.22 3.54
CA SER A 27 -10.73 16.53 2.85
C SER A 27 -11.79 16.52 1.75
N GLY A 28 -12.35 15.36 1.40
CA GLY A 28 -13.27 15.23 0.27
C GLY A 28 -12.59 15.25 -1.11
N ALA A 29 -11.25 15.19 -1.17
CA ALA A 29 -10.51 15.14 -2.43
C ALA A 29 -10.76 13.83 -3.19
N ILE A 30 -11.17 12.77 -2.49
CA ILE A 30 -11.62 11.51 -3.07
C ILE A 30 -12.97 11.11 -2.47
N ALA A 31 -13.82 10.46 -3.26
CA ALA A 31 -15.13 9.98 -2.82
C ALA A 31 -14.98 8.61 -2.11
N ALA A 32 -14.25 8.60 -0.99
CA ALA A 32 -13.99 7.39 -0.23
C ALA A 32 -14.02 7.65 1.28
N ASP A 33 -14.30 6.59 2.05
CA ASP A 33 -14.24 6.55 3.50
C ASP A 33 -13.31 5.43 3.94
N VAL A 34 -12.30 5.76 4.75
CA VAL A 34 -11.41 4.76 5.33
C VAL A 34 -12.09 4.16 6.56
N ALA A 35 -12.61 2.94 6.43
CA ALA A 35 -13.34 2.26 7.49
C ALA A 35 -12.39 1.72 8.58
N VAL A 36 -11.22 1.20 8.18
CA VAL A 36 -10.26 0.59 9.09
C VAL A 36 -8.84 0.69 8.56
N VAL A 37 -7.89 0.83 9.48
CA VAL A 37 -6.47 0.61 9.21
C VAL A 37 -6.03 -0.64 9.96
N ILE A 38 -5.51 -1.64 9.24
CA ILE A 38 -5.07 -2.92 9.80
C ILE A 38 -3.56 -3.02 9.70
N ALA A 39 -2.88 -3.47 10.75
CA ALA A 39 -1.45 -3.75 10.70
C ALA A 39 -1.13 -5.20 11.04
N ASP A 40 -0.07 -5.75 10.40
CA ASP A 40 0.44 -7.10 10.64
C ASP A 40 1.37 -7.20 11.87
N ARG A 41 1.66 -6.06 12.49
CA ARG A 41 2.52 -5.90 13.67
C ARG A 41 2.24 -4.57 14.37
N ALA A 42 2.74 -4.41 15.59
CA ALA A 42 2.74 -3.10 16.24
C ALA A 42 3.46 -2.09 15.34
N ALA A 43 2.75 -1.04 14.95
CA ALA A 43 3.20 -0.08 13.95
C ALA A 43 2.77 1.34 14.32
N ALA A 44 3.66 2.32 14.15
CA ALA A 44 3.35 3.73 14.41
C ALA A 44 2.17 4.24 13.56
N GLY A 45 1.94 3.64 12.40
CA GLY A 45 0.80 3.97 11.53
C GLY A 45 -0.56 3.70 12.17
N LEU A 46 -0.69 2.74 13.11
CA LEU A 46 -1.94 2.53 13.84
C LEU A 46 -2.26 3.71 14.75
N GLU A 47 -1.27 4.22 15.46
CA GLU A 47 -1.46 5.41 16.31
C GLU A 47 -1.81 6.64 15.48
N LEU A 48 -1.12 6.82 14.35
CA LEU A 48 -1.42 7.90 13.42
C LEU A 48 -2.86 7.82 12.88
N ALA A 49 -3.38 6.62 12.62
CA ALA A 49 -4.77 6.41 12.20
C ALA A 49 -5.75 6.74 13.32
N ARG A 50 -5.49 6.31 14.57
CA ARG A 50 -6.33 6.63 15.74
C ARG A 50 -6.43 8.12 15.97
N LEU A 51 -5.31 8.86 15.89
CA LEU A 51 -5.29 10.32 16.02
C LEU A 51 -6.12 11.03 14.93
N ARG A 52 -6.40 10.33 13.82
CA ARG A 52 -7.27 10.80 12.74
C ARG A 52 -8.72 10.31 12.86
N GLY A 53 -9.08 9.66 13.97
CA GLY A 53 -10.43 9.12 14.18
C GLY A 53 -10.77 7.90 13.36
N ILE A 54 -9.77 7.19 12.81
CA ILE A 54 -9.98 5.97 12.01
C ILE A 54 -9.88 4.75 12.92
N ALA A 55 -10.82 3.82 12.76
CA ALA A 55 -10.77 2.53 13.45
C ALA A 55 -9.48 1.78 13.08
N THR A 56 -8.89 1.09 14.06
CA THR A 56 -7.64 0.35 13.84
C THR A 56 -7.73 -1.06 14.37
N GLU A 57 -7.08 -1.99 13.69
CA GLU A 57 -6.97 -3.36 14.13
C GLU A 57 -5.53 -3.87 13.99
N LEU A 58 -5.08 -4.66 14.97
CA LEU A 58 -3.81 -5.34 14.93
C LEU A 58 -4.06 -6.83 14.72
N VAL A 59 -3.71 -7.33 13.54
CA VAL A 59 -3.67 -8.77 13.23
C VAL A 59 -2.20 -9.16 13.21
N ALA A 60 -1.63 -9.44 14.40
CA ALA A 60 -0.20 -9.65 14.52
C ALA A 60 0.21 -10.99 13.92
N ALA A 61 0.93 -10.96 12.81
CA ALA A 61 1.28 -12.16 12.06
C ALA A 61 2.10 -13.19 12.85
N ARG A 62 2.82 -12.75 13.89
CA ARG A 62 3.56 -13.63 14.81
C ARG A 62 2.65 -14.53 15.68
N ASP A 63 1.38 -14.19 15.81
CA ASP A 63 0.44 -14.91 16.65
C ASP A 63 -0.21 -16.09 15.90
N PHE A 64 0.14 -16.29 14.63
CA PHE A 64 -0.38 -17.35 13.78
C PHE A 64 0.71 -18.36 13.41
N THR A 65 0.33 -19.64 13.38
CA THR A 65 1.24 -20.75 13.11
C THR A 65 1.70 -20.84 11.66
N ASN A 66 0.92 -20.27 10.73
CA ASN A 66 1.22 -20.27 9.30
C ASN A 66 0.55 -19.09 8.60
N ARG A 67 0.96 -18.88 7.33
CA ARG A 67 0.46 -17.79 6.49
C ARG A 67 -1.05 -17.88 6.24
N ALA A 68 -1.58 -19.07 6.02
CA ALA A 68 -3.00 -19.23 5.71
C ALA A 68 -3.89 -18.85 6.90
N ALA A 69 -3.49 -19.17 8.12
CA ALA A 69 -4.19 -18.78 9.34
C ALA A 69 -4.16 -17.25 9.55
N PHE A 70 -3.00 -16.62 9.30
CA PHE A 70 -2.89 -15.16 9.31
C PHE A 70 -3.80 -14.51 8.26
N ASP A 71 -3.75 -15.00 7.02
CA ASP A 71 -4.56 -14.47 5.91
C ASP A 71 -6.06 -14.63 6.19
N ALA A 72 -6.49 -15.72 6.83
CA ALA A 72 -7.88 -15.90 7.22
C ALA A 72 -8.32 -14.84 8.25
N ALA A 73 -7.51 -14.60 9.28
CA ALA A 73 -7.80 -13.57 10.29
C ALA A 73 -7.79 -12.16 9.70
N LEU A 74 -6.85 -11.89 8.78
CA LEU A 74 -6.81 -10.62 8.06
C LEU A 74 -8.07 -10.43 7.19
N ALA A 75 -8.52 -11.49 6.52
CA ALA A 75 -9.75 -11.45 5.71
C ALA A 75 -10.98 -11.19 6.60
N GLU A 76 -11.09 -11.81 7.76
CA GLU A 76 -12.18 -11.54 8.71
C GLU A 76 -12.19 -10.07 9.17
N ALA A 77 -11.04 -9.48 9.46
CA ALA A 77 -10.93 -8.09 9.85
C ALA A 77 -11.38 -7.14 8.71
N ILE A 78 -10.99 -7.43 7.48
CA ILE A 78 -11.41 -6.68 6.28
C ILE A 78 -12.93 -6.80 6.09
N ASP A 79 -13.47 -8.01 6.14
CA ASP A 79 -14.89 -8.25 5.87
C ASP A 79 -15.79 -7.61 6.94
N ARG A 80 -15.38 -7.63 8.23
CA ARG A 80 -16.08 -6.90 9.30
C ARG A 80 -16.15 -5.39 9.06
N SER A 81 -15.16 -4.82 8.39
CA SER A 81 -15.14 -3.39 8.09
C SER A 81 -16.11 -2.96 6.99
N GLY A 82 -16.64 -3.92 6.22
CA GLY A 82 -17.47 -3.63 5.05
C GLY A 82 -16.70 -2.99 3.87
N ALA A 83 -15.38 -3.09 3.86
CA ALA A 83 -14.55 -2.47 2.83
C ALA A 83 -14.81 -3.08 1.44
N ARG A 84 -15.02 -2.22 0.46
CA ARG A 84 -15.18 -2.58 -0.96
C ARG A 84 -13.84 -2.58 -1.69
N LEU A 85 -12.89 -1.76 -1.25
CA LEU A 85 -11.52 -1.67 -1.78
C LEU A 85 -10.51 -1.89 -0.64
N ILE A 86 -9.42 -2.56 -0.96
CA ILE A 86 -8.34 -2.85 -0.01
C ILE A 86 -7.04 -2.27 -0.56
N ALA A 87 -6.44 -1.35 0.19
CA ALA A 87 -5.20 -0.69 -0.18
C ALA A 87 -4.04 -1.20 0.67
N LEU A 88 -3.07 -1.88 0.04
CA LEU A 88 -1.80 -2.23 0.67
C LEU A 88 -0.87 -1.01 0.64
N ALA A 89 -0.59 -0.42 1.81
CA ALA A 89 0.15 0.82 1.94
C ALA A 89 1.46 0.62 2.72
N GLY A 90 2.45 0.02 2.10
CA GLY A 90 3.69 -0.40 2.75
C GLY A 90 3.49 -1.66 3.59
N PHE A 91 2.70 -2.60 3.09
CA PHE A 91 2.52 -3.92 3.67
C PHE A 91 3.65 -4.84 3.20
N MET A 92 4.35 -5.50 4.16
CA MET A 92 5.61 -6.19 3.91
C MET A 92 5.50 -7.72 3.93
N ARG A 93 4.32 -8.27 3.64
CA ARG A 93 4.11 -9.72 3.61
C ARG A 93 3.58 -10.16 2.26
N ILE A 94 3.93 -11.39 1.90
CA ILE A 94 3.35 -12.07 0.74
C ILE A 94 2.08 -12.77 1.19
N LEU A 95 0.96 -12.42 0.59
CA LEU A 95 -0.35 -13.03 0.80
C LEU A 95 -0.46 -14.36 0.04
N THR A 96 -1.28 -15.27 0.50
CA THR A 96 -1.55 -16.51 -0.23
C THR A 96 -2.37 -16.25 -1.49
N ALA A 97 -2.27 -17.14 -2.49
CA ALA A 97 -3.08 -17.07 -3.69
C ALA A 97 -4.59 -17.07 -3.36
N GLY A 98 -5.03 -17.88 -2.39
CA GLY A 98 -6.43 -17.93 -1.95
C GLY A 98 -6.93 -16.59 -1.39
N PHE A 99 -6.09 -15.87 -0.63
CA PHE A 99 -6.44 -14.52 -0.17
C PHE A 99 -6.54 -13.53 -1.33
N VAL A 100 -5.55 -13.54 -2.22
CA VAL A 100 -5.53 -12.65 -3.40
C VAL A 100 -6.76 -12.91 -4.30
N ASP A 101 -7.09 -14.18 -4.53
CA ASP A 101 -8.26 -14.55 -5.35
C ASP A 101 -9.59 -14.13 -4.71
N ARG A 102 -9.72 -14.20 -3.37
CA ARG A 102 -10.89 -13.71 -2.62
C ARG A 102 -11.16 -12.23 -2.88
N TYR A 103 -10.11 -11.43 -3.01
CA TYR A 103 -10.18 -9.97 -3.19
C TYR A 103 -9.78 -9.52 -4.61
N ARG A 104 -9.86 -10.42 -5.58
CA ARG A 104 -9.53 -10.12 -6.99
C ARG A 104 -10.29 -8.89 -7.50
N GLY A 105 -9.57 -7.96 -8.13
CA GLY A 105 -10.12 -6.72 -8.68
C GLY A 105 -10.45 -5.63 -7.67
N ARG A 106 -10.19 -5.85 -6.37
CA ARG A 106 -10.38 -4.86 -5.30
C ARG A 106 -9.26 -4.83 -4.27
N LEU A 107 -8.14 -5.47 -4.56
CA LEU A 107 -6.90 -5.43 -3.78
C LEU A 107 -5.83 -4.72 -4.61
N VAL A 108 -5.40 -3.55 -4.14
CA VAL A 108 -4.42 -2.70 -4.82
C VAL A 108 -3.19 -2.48 -3.94
N ASN A 109 -2.05 -2.27 -4.56
CA ASN A 109 -0.77 -2.01 -3.89
C ASN A 109 -0.06 -0.82 -4.52
N ILE A 110 0.69 -0.07 -3.70
CA ILE A 110 1.68 0.91 -4.16
C ILE A 110 3.07 0.30 -4.08
N HIS A 111 3.79 0.32 -5.20
CA HIS A 111 5.15 -0.21 -5.30
C HIS A 111 6.13 0.89 -5.73
N PRO A 112 7.26 1.07 -5.03
CA PRO A 112 8.20 2.17 -5.30
C PRO A 112 9.13 1.87 -6.48
N SER A 113 8.57 1.54 -7.65
CA SER A 113 9.26 1.44 -8.92
C SER A 113 8.32 1.67 -10.10
N LEU A 114 8.88 1.85 -11.29
CA LEU A 114 8.14 1.87 -12.56
C LEU A 114 7.96 0.44 -13.06
N LEU A 115 6.96 -0.28 -12.55
CA LEU A 115 6.66 -1.65 -12.97
C LEU A 115 6.50 -1.75 -14.49
N PRO A 116 6.97 -2.83 -15.12
CA PRO A 116 7.44 -4.11 -14.54
C PRO A 116 8.91 -4.12 -14.08
N LEU A 117 9.60 -2.98 -14.09
CA LEU A 117 10.99 -2.88 -13.66
C LEU A 117 11.10 -2.92 -12.13
N HIS A 118 12.19 -3.48 -11.63
CA HIS A 118 12.55 -3.46 -10.19
C HIS A 118 11.42 -3.94 -9.27
N LYS A 119 10.91 -5.15 -9.52
CA LYS A 119 9.98 -5.82 -8.61
C LYS A 119 10.66 -6.19 -7.29
N GLY A 120 9.87 -6.37 -6.23
CA GLY A 120 10.34 -6.82 -4.92
C GLY A 120 10.98 -5.71 -4.09
N LEU A 121 12.00 -6.05 -3.32
CA LEU A 121 12.61 -5.17 -2.32
C LEU A 121 13.77 -4.36 -2.89
N HIS A 122 14.15 -3.28 -2.17
CA HIS A 122 15.34 -2.45 -2.45
C HIS A 122 15.34 -1.78 -3.82
N THR A 123 14.19 -1.37 -4.32
CA THR A 123 14.01 -0.80 -5.66
C THR A 123 14.90 0.41 -5.93
N HIS A 124 15.07 1.30 -4.97
CA HIS A 124 15.93 2.48 -5.09
C HIS A 124 17.39 2.10 -5.33
N ARG A 125 17.89 1.08 -4.59
CA ARG A 125 19.24 0.55 -4.79
C ARG A 125 19.38 -0.11 -6.16
N GLN A 126 18.36 -0.86 -6.60
CA GLN A 126 18.38 -1.51 -7.90
C GLN A 126 18.47 -0.48 -9.03
N VAL A 127 17.67 0.60 -8.97
CA VAL A 127 17.67 1.68 -9.95
C VAL A 127 19.03 2.38 -10.02
N LEU A 128 19.62 2.73 -8.86
CA LEU A 128 20.94 3.36 -8.81
C LEU A 128 22.03 2.44 -9.35
N ALA A 129 21.99 1.15 -9.03
CA ALA A 129 22.96 0.16 -9.52
C ALA A 129 22.81 -0.09 -11.03
N ALA A 130 21.61 0.02 -11.58
CA ALA A 130 21.33 -0.11 -13.01
C ALA A 130 21.64 1.17 -13.79
N HIS A 131 21.95 2.29 -13.12
CA HIS A 131 22.10 3.62 -13.73
C HIS A 131 20.88 4.04 -14.55
N ASP A 132 19.68 3.63 -14.11
CA ASP A 132 18.45 4.02 -14.80
C ASP A 132 18.23 5.54 -14.69
N PRO A 133 17.92 6.23 -15.80
CA PRO A 133 17.73 7.67 -15.77
C PRO A 133 16.43 8.10 -15.10
N ARG A 134 15.47 7.17 -14.92
CA ARG A 134 14.15 7.44 -14.35
C ARG A 134 13.78 6.41 -13.31
N HIS A 135 13.04 6.87 -12.31
CA HIS A 135 12.46 6.06 -11.25
C HIS A 135 11.04 6.54 -10.91
N GLY A 136 10.35 5.88 -9.99
CA GLY A 136 9.01 6.32 -9.61
C GLY A 136 8.24 5.34 -8.77
N ALA A 137 6.92 5.41 -8.87
CA ALA A 137 6.00 4.53 -8.17
C ALA A 137 4.89 4.04 -9.11
N SER A 138 4.37 2.86 -8.83
CA SER A 138 3.25 2.23 -9.54
C SER A 138 2.17 1.84 -8.56
N VAL A 139 0.91 2.15 -8.89
CA VAL A 139 -0.24 1.52 -8.26
C VAL A 139 -0.73 0.42 -9.20
N HIS A 140 -0.92 -0.78 -8.65
CA HIS A 140 -1.30 -1.95 -9.43
C HIS A 140 -2.29 -2.83 -8.67
N PHE A 141 -3.08 -3.62 -9.39
CA PHE A 141 -3.84 -4.71 -8.78
C PHE A 141 -2.90 -5.80 -8.30
N VAL A 142 -3.20 -6.36 -7.12
CA VAL A 142 -2.43 -7.47 -6.58
C VAL A 142 -2.88 -8.78 -7.23
N THR A 143 -1.91 -9.56 -7.66
CA THR A 143 -2.06 -10.92 -8.20
C THR A 143 -1.16 -11.87 -7.40
N PRO A 144 -1.30 -13.22 -7.55
CA PRO A 144 -0.39 -14.16 -6.91
C PRO A 144 1.09 -13.96 -7.30
N ASP A 145 1.35 -13.39 -8.49
CA ASP A 145 2.70 -13.05 -8.93
C ASP A 145 3.16 -11.76 -8.23
N LEU A 146 4.32 -11.80 -7.59
CA LEU A 146 4.89 -10.65 -6.87
C LEU A 146 5.06 -9.46 -7.81
N ASP A 147 4.40 -8.35 -7.48
CA ASP A 147 4.36 -7.10 -8.26
C ASP A 147 4.09 -7.33 -9.75
N GLY A 148 3.32 -8.39 -10.07
CA GLY A 148 3.05 -8.83 -11.43
C GLY A 148 1.68 -8.45 -11.98
N GLY A 149 0.81 -7.87 -11.14
CA GLY A 149 -0.56 -7.52 -11.53
C GLY A 149 -0.65 -6.30 -12.44
N PRO A 150 -1.81 -6.09 -13.09
CA PRO A 150 -2.04 -4.96 -13.98
C PRO A 150 -1.79 -3.62 -13.29
N VAL A 151 -0.98 -2.78 -13.92
CA VAL A 151 -0.69 -1.42 -13.46
C VAL A 151 -1.90 -0.53 -13.76
N ILE A 152 -2.34 0.23 -12.76
CA ILE A 152 -3.45 1.18 -12.85
C ILE A 152 -2.93 2.57 -13.20
N ALA A 153 -1.88 3.02 -12.48
CA ALA A 153 -1.25 4.31 -12.70
C ALA A 153 0.21 4.32 -12.24
N GLN A 154 0.99 5.21 -12.83
CA GLN A 154 2.40 5.42 -12.48
C GLN A 154 2.70 6.91 -12.37
N ALA A 155 3.66 7.23 -11.51
CA ALA A 155 4.29 8.55 -11.45
C ALA A 155 5.81 8.37 -11.51
N ALA A 156 6.47 9.19 -12.30
CA ALA A 156 7.90 9.09 -12.56
C ALA A 156 8.65 10.39 -12.21
N LEU A 157 9.92 10.23 -11.88
CA LEU A 157 10.88 11.31 -11.69
C LEU A 157 12.22 10.94 -12.34
N ASP A 158 13.03 11.93 -12.63
CA ASP A 158 14.39 11.71 -13.09
C ASP A 158 15.31 11.38 -11.91
N VAL A 159 16.21 10.42 -12.09
CA VAL A 159 17.27 10.13 -11.13
C VAL A 159 18.37 11.15 -11.32
N LEU A 160 18.76 11.85 -10.24
CA LEU A 160 19.78 12.88 -10.29
C LEU A 160 21.17 12.25 -10.12
N PRO A 161 22.24 12.88 -10.68
CA PRO A 161 23.59 12.34 -10.60
C PRO A 161 24.11 12.15 -9.17
N ASP A 162 23.60 12.93 -8.22
CA ASP A 162 23.97 12.92 -6.80
C ASP A 162 22.95 12.19 -5.91
N ASP A 163 21.93 11.53 -6.50
CA ASP A 163 20.97 10.77 -5.72
C ASP A 163 21.65 9.60 -5.00
N THR A 164 21.37 9.51 -3.73
CA THR A 164 21.62 8.34 -2.90
C THR A 164 20.34 7.52 -2.74
N GLU A 165 20.41 6.30 -2.22
CA GLU A 165 19.22 5.50 -1.91
C GLU A 165 18.24 6.27 -0.99
N SER A 166 18.76 7.04 -0.04
CA SER A 166 17.95 7.84 0.89
C SER A 166 17.27 9.02 0.20
N THR A 167 17.99 9.83 -0.58
CA THR A 167 17.41 10.99 -1.27
C THR A 167 16.37 10.57 -2.30
N LEU A 168 16.67 9.54 -3.08
CA LEU A 168 15.76 8.97 -4.07
C LEU A 168 14.50 8.41 -3.41
N SER A 169 14.64 7.68 -2.30
CA SER A 169 13.50 7.16 -1.52
C SER A 169 12.56 8.26 -1.05
N VAL A 170 13.08 9.36 -0.51
CA VAL A 170 12.26 10.50 -0.07
C VAL A 170 11.50 11.14 -1.24
N ARG A 171 12.14 11.26 -2.40
CA ARG A 171 11.53 11.83 -3.61
C ARG A 171 10.43 10.93 -4.15
N VAL A 172 10.68 9.62 -4.24
CA VAL A 172 9.67 8.64 -4.68
C VAL A 172 8.50 8.59 -3.70
N GLN A 173 8.75 8.62 -2.39
CA GLN A 173 7.68 8.64 -1.39
C GLN A 173 6.73 9.84 -1.56
N ARG A 174 7.24 11.01 -1.97
CA ARG A 174 6.38 12.17 -2.28
C ARG A 174 5.48 11.90 -3.49
N LEU A 175 5.99 11.20 -4.51
CA LEU A 175 5.17 10.76 -5.65
C LEU A 175 4.10 9.76 -5.21
N GLU A 176 4.44 8.78 -4.38
CA GLU A 176 3.48 7.82 -3.84
C GLU A 176 2.32 8.52 -3.12
N HIS A 177 2.63 9.51 -2.27
CA HIS A 177 1.61 10.27 -1.52
C HIS A 177 0.68 11.09 -2.42
N MET A 178 1.14 11.50 -3.61
CA MET A 178 0.31 12.19 -4.60
C MET A 178 -0.49 11.21 -5.47
N LEU A 179 0.12 10.09 -5.84
CA LEU A 179 -0.43 9.12 -6.79
C LEU A 179 -1.51 8.25 -6.12
N TYR A 180 -1.18 7.62 -4.98
CA TYR A 180 -2.01 6.58 -4.41
C TYR A 180 -3.44 7.02 -4.08
N PRO A 181 -3.69 8.20 -3.49
CA PRO A 181 -5.05 8.64 -3.21
C PRO A 181 -5.90 8.92 -4.46
N ARG A 182 -5.28 9.08 -5.64
CA ARG A 182 -5.98 9.46 -6.88
C ARG A 182 -6.40 8.27 -7.75
N VAL A 183 -6.02 7.09 -7.34
CA VAL A 183 -6.28 5.81 -8.01
C VAL A 183 -7.36 5.04 -7.27
#